data_a0ccb7f3b295d9c8544af7b48ec6da4a
#
_entry.id   a0ccb7f3b295d9c8544af7b48ec6da4a
#
_cell.length_a   1.000
_cell.length_b   1.000
_cell.length_c   1.000
_cell.angle_alpha   90.00
_cell.angle_beta   90.00
_cell.angle_gamma   90.00
#
_symmetry.space_group_name_H-M   'P 1'
#
loop_
_entity.id
_entity.type
_entity.pdbx_description
1 polymer ?
#
loop_
_entity_poly.entity_id
_entity_poly.type
_entity_poly.pdbx_seq_one_letter_code
_entity_poly.pdbx_strand_id
1 'polypeptide(L)'
;MVNSYKIHQMLINKKNIDKLFYIFILIHVILWTLVPSFTNNNLPLDTIEALAWGGNLDWGFNKHPPASAFFAELFFQIFGNNDWAYYLLSQIFLAFSFLIIFKFSQEIYKEKIFGFISVLILEGIYFYNYTTPEFNVYISELPFWTLTVYYSYKAFLKDHFKD
;
A
#
# COMPACT_ATOMS: atom_id res chain seq x y z
N MET A 1 -29.13 20.88 20.00
CA MET A 1 -28.39 19.74 20.61
C MET A 1 -28.67 18.36 19.95
N VAL A 2 -29.78 18.12 19.30
CA VAL A 2 -30.13 16.82 18.68
C VAL A 2 -29.25 16.46 17.46
N ASN A 3 -28.66 17.44 16.79
CA ASN A 3 -27.94 17.24 15.53
C ASN A 3 -26.51 16.66 15.72
N SER A 4 -25.83 16.96 16.81
CA SER A 4 -24.46 16.49 17.06
C SER A 4 -24.41 14.99 17.36
N TYR A 5 -25.34 14.47 18.15
CA TYR A 5 -25.40 13.05 18.51
C TYR A 5 -25.77 12.16 17.31
N LYS A 6 -26.68 12.64 16.44
CA LYS A 6 -27.07 11.94 15.22
C LYS A 6 -25.94 11.90 14.18
N ILE A 7 -25.18 12.99 14.05
CA ILE A 7 -23.99 13.05 13.20
C ILE A 7 -22.91 12.11 13.73
N HIS A 8 -22.71 12.07 15.04
CA HIS A 8 -21.76 11.17 15.67
C HIS A 8 -22.12 9.69 15.44
N GLN A 9 -23.39 9.30 15.58
CA GLN A 9 -23.86 7.96 15.26
C GLN A 9 -23.79 7.62 13.77
N MET A 10 -24.02 8.58 12.87
CA MET A 10 -23.87 8.38 11.43
C MET A 10 -22.41 8.14 11.01
N LEU A 11 -21.46 8.85 11.62
CA LEU A 11 -20.03 8.69 11.35
C LEU A 11 -19.48 7.36 11.89
N ILE A 12 -20.04 6.83 12.96
CA ILE A 12 -19.61 5.56 13.59
C ILE A 12 -20.32 4.33 12.98
N ASN A 13 -21.22 4.52 12.02
CA ASN A 13 -21.84 3.38 11.34
C ASN A 13 -20.74 2.58 10.62
N LYS A 14 -20.51 1.33 11.08
CA LYS A 14 -19.44 0.43 10.57
C LYS A 14 -19.41 0.30 9.05
N LYS A 15 -20.57 0.36 8.42
CA LYS A 15 -20.71 0.30 6.95
C LYS A 15 -20.22 1.57 6.25
N ASN A 16 -20.40 2.73 6.89
CA ASN A 16 -19.91 4.00 6.35
C ASN A 16 -18.38 4.11 6.42
N ILE A 17 -17.76 3.59 7.48
CA ILE A 17 -16.29 3.59 7.63
C ILE A 17 -15.64 2.74 6.55
N ASP A 18 -16.14 1.53 6.28
CA ASP A 18 -15.62 0.71 5.18
C ASP A 18 -15.68 1.46 3.83
N LYS A 19 -16.84 2.08 3.56
CA LYS A 19 -17.03 2.85 2.33
C LYS A 19 -16.05 4.02 2.24
N LEU A 20 -15.86 4.77 3.32
CA LEU A 20 -14.91 5.89 3.37
C LEU A 20 -13.48 5.40 3.16
N PHE A 21 -13.10 4.29 3.79
CA PHE A 21 -11.78 3.70 3.62
C PHE A 21 -11.52 3.27 2.17
N TYR A 22 -12.44 2.55 1.53
CA TYR A 22 -12.26 2.14 0.13
C TYR A 22 -12.26 3.32 -0.85
N ILE A 23 -13.07 4.35 -0.60
CA ILE A 23 -13.04 5.59 -1.40
C ILE A 23 -11.68 6.28 -1.23
N PHE A 24 -11.17 6.36 0.00
CA PHE A 24 -9.85 6.93 0.28
C PHE A 24 -8.75 6.18 -0.49
N ILE A 25 -8.70 4.83 -0.40
CA ILE A 25 -7.73 4.01 -1.14
C ILE A 25 -7.83 4.26 -2.65
N LEU A 26 -9.03 4.30 -3.19
CA LEU A 26 -9.25 4.55 -4.63
C LEU A 26 -8.71 5.92 -5.04
N ILE A 27 -9.03 6.96 -4.28
CA ILE A 27 -8.55 8.33 -4.54
C ILE A 27 -7.03 8.38 -4.43
N HIS A 28 -6.44 7.77 -3.40
CA HIS A 28 -5.00 7.70 -3.20
C HIS A 28 -4.31 7.07 -4.41
N VAL A 29 -4.75 5.86 -4.82
CA VAL A 29 -4.18 5.16 -5.98
C VAL A 29 -4.29 6.00 -7.25
N ILE A 30 -5.44 6.60 -7.51
CA ILE A 30 -5.64 7.44 -8.70
C ILE A 30 -4.72 8.66 -8.66
N LEU A 31 -4.67 9.40 -7.55
CA LEU A 31 -3.86 10.61 -7.45
C LEU A 31 -2.37 10.32 -7.61
N TRP A 32 -1.84 9.35 -6.85
CA TRP A 32 -0.42 9.03 -6.86
C TRP A 32 0.04 8.20 -8.06
N THR A 33 -0.91 7.74 -8.90
CA THR A 33 -0.61 7.22 -10.24
C THR A 33 -0.62 8.34 -11.27
N LEU A 34 -1.69 9.15 -11.30
CA LEU A 34 -1.88 10.13 -12.39
C LEU A 34 -1.00 11.37 -12.24
N VAL A 35 -0.87 11.92 -11.01
CA VAL A 35 -0.08 13.14 -10.81
C VAL A 35 1.36 12.96 -11.32
N PRO A 36 2.14 11.95 -10.87
CA PRO A 36 3.49 11.76 -11.38
C PRO A 36 3.52 11.40 -12.88
N SER A 37 2.50 10.71 -13.40
CA SER A 37 2.40 10.40 -14.84
C SER A 37 2.30 11.64 -15.72
N PHE A 38 1.73 12.73 -15.21
CA PHE A 38 1.60 14.00 -15.96
C PHE A 38 2.70 15.02 -15.65
N THR A 39 3.35 14.91 -14.51
CA THR A 39 4.33 15.91 -14.05
C THR A 39 5.78 15.50 -14.29
N ASN A 40 6.06 14.20 -14.30
CA ASN A 40 7.40 13.68 -14.48
C ASN A 40 7.69 13.39 -15.96
N ASN A 41 8.90 13.70 -16.40
CA ASN A 41 9.35 13.40 -17.76
C ASN A 41 10.00 12.01 -17.89
N ASN A 42 10.36 11.39 -16.77
CA ASN A 42 11.01 10.09 -16.70
C ASN A 42 10.58 9.36 -15.44
N LEU A 43 10.70 8.04 -15.46
CA LEU A 43 10.56 7.22 -14.26
C LEU A 43 11.65 7.56 -13.22
N PRO A 44 11.36 7.40 -11.92
CA PRO A 44 12.36 7.49 -10.87
C PRO A 44 13.48 6.46 -11.04
N LEU A 45 14.66 6.77 -10.49
CA LEU A 45 15.88 5.99 -10.73
C LEU A 45 15.77 4.54 -10.28
N ASP A 46 15.25 4.29 -9.08
CA ASP A 46 15.13 2.92 -8.55
C ASP A 46 14.12 2.08 -9.34
N THR A 47 13.10 2.72 -9.92
CA THR A 47 12.14 2.05 -10.83
C THR A 47 12.82 1.64 -12.13
N ILE A 48 13.67 2.50 -12.71
CA ILE A 48 14.45 2.18 -13.90
C ILE A 48 15.44 1.04 -13.61
N GLU A 49 16.08 1.07 -12.44
CA GLU A 49 17.01 0.03 -12.00
C GLU A 49 16.28 -1.33 -11.85
N ALA A 50 15.11 -1.34 -11.24
CA ALA A 50 14.28 -2.55 -11.12
C ALA A 50 13.89 -3.13 -12.48
N LEU A 51 13.54 -2.28 -13.45
CA LEU A 51 13.27 -2.69 -14.83
C LEU A 51 14.49 -3.27 -15.53
N ALA A 52 15.66 -2.62 -15.37
CA ALA A 52 16.90 -3.11 -15.97
C ALA A 52 17.31 -4.48 -15.44
N TRP A 53 17.06 -4.76 -14.17
CA TRP A 53 17.31 -6.07 -13.57
C TRP A 53 16.25 -7.10 -13.94
N GLY A 54 15.00 -6.67 -14.06
CA GLY A 54 13.86 -7.54 -14.39
C GLY A 54 14.06 -8.32 -15.67
N GLY A 55 14.66 -7.71 -16.70
CA GLY A 55 14.94 -8.37 -17.97
C GLY A 55 15.86 -9.60 -17.88
N ASN A 56 16.65 -9.74 -16.81
CA ASN A 56 17.53 -10.89 -16.62
C ASN A 56 16.91 -12.01 -15.77
N LEU A 57 15.88 -11.71 -14.96
CA LEU A 57 15.20 -12.64 -14.04
C LEU A 57 16.14 -13.43 -13.11
N ASP A 58 17.23 -12.82 -12.67
CA ASP A 58 18.19 -13.43 -11.74
C ASP A 58 17.62 -13.50 -10.31
N TRP A 59 18.02 -14.51 -9.55
CA TRP A 59 17.58 -14.73 -8.15
C TRP A 59 18.22 -13.79 -7.15
N GLY A 60 19.03 -12.85 -7.57
CA GLY A 60 19.61 -11.80 -6.73
C GLY A 60 20.43 -10.83 -7.55
N PHE A 61 20.49 -9.60 -7.09
CA PHE A 61 21.23 -8.50 -7.69
C PHE A 61 22.21 -7.91 -6.69
N ASN A 62 23.22 -7.18 -7.15
CA ASN A 62 24.29 -6.65 -6.30
C ASN A 62 23.79 -5.78 -5.14
N LYS A 63 22.64 -5.15 -5.28
CA LYS A 63 22.06 -4.24 -4.29
C LYS A 63 20.88 -4.86 -3.53
N HIS A 64 20.04 -5.63 -4.20
CA HIS A 64 18.68 -5.92 -3.75
C HIS A 64 18.25 -7.36 -4.03
N PRO A 65 17.30 -7.89 -3.23
CA PRO A 65 16.61 -9.14 -3.55
C PRO A 65 15.76 -9.00 -4.82
N PRO A 66 15.42 -10.11 -5.49
CA PRO A 66 14.88 -10.09 -6.86
C PRO A 66 13.41 -9.64 -6.96
N ALA A 67 12.67 -9.57 -5.87
CA ALA A 67 11.21 -9.39 -5.90
C ALA A 67 10.78 -8.10 -6.62
N SER A 68 11.42 -6.97 -6.34
CA SER A 68 11.09 -5.70 -7.01
C SER A 68 11.31 -5.77 -8.53
N ALA A 69 12.43 -6.39 -8.94
CA ALA A 69 12.74 -6.59 -10.35
C ALA A 69 11.72 -7.51 -11.05
N PHE A 70 11.29 -8.58 -10.41
CA PHE A 70 10.29 -9.50 -10.97
C PHE A 70 8.92 -8.84 -11.13
N PHE A 71 8.49 -8.02 -10.18
CA PHE A 71 7.24 -7.28 -10.30
C PHE A 71 7.31 -6.19 -11.37
N ALA A 72 8.44 -5.49 -11.48
CA ALA A 72 8.66 -4.52 -12.55
C ALA A 72 8.62 -5.19 -13.92
N GLU A 73 9.30 -6.33 -14.10
CA GLU A 73 9.29 -7.11 -15.34
C GLU A 73 7.89 -7.62 -15.69
N LEU A 74 7.14 -8.15 -14.70
CA LEU A 74 5.75 -8.58 -14.91
C LEU A 74 4.89 -7.43 -15.48
N PHE A 75 5.04 -6.21 -14.94
CA PHE A 75 4.33 -5.04 -15.42
C PHE A 75 4.82 -4.61 -16.81
N PHE A 76 6.12 -4.74 -17.09
CA PHE A 76 6.67 -4.49 -18.41
C PHE A 76 6.08 -5.43 -19.47
N GLN A 77 5.95 -6.71 -19.17
CA GLN A 77 5.35 -7.69 -20.10
C GLN A 77 3.86 -7.41 -20.39
N ILE A 78 3.15 -6.78 -19.46
CA ILE A 78 1.71 -6.46 -19.61
C ILE A 78 1.50 -5.09 -20.26
N PHE A 79 2.25 -4.08 -19.81
CA PHE A 79 2.01 -2.66 -20.13
C PHE A 79 3.11 -2.02 -20.97
N GLY A 80 4.26 -2.70 -21.17
CA GLY A 80 5.39 -2.18 -21.93
C GLY A 80 6.01 -0.93 -21.31
N ASN A 81 6.42 0.02 -22.16
CA ASN A 81 7.12 1.25 -21.77
C ASN A 81 6.19 2.39 -21.26
N ASN A 82 5.04 2.05 -20.72
CA ASN A 82 4.11 3.07 -20.22
C ASN A 82 4.42 3.44 -18.77
N ASP A 83 4.96 4.61 -18.53
CA ASP A 83 5.40 5.08 -17.21
C ASP A 83 4.31 5.02 -16.14
N TRP A 84 3.06 5.34 -16.49
CA TRP A 84 1.94 5.27 -15.55
C TRP A 84 1.76 3.89 -14.91
N ALA A 85 2.14 2.83 -15.61
CA ALA A 85 1.98 1.46 -15.12
C ALA A 85 2.89 1.20 -13.90
N TYR A 86 4.07 1.78 -13.86
CA TYR A 86 5.02 1.60 -12.76
C TYR A 86 4.64 2.45 -11.54
N TYR A 87 4.05 3.63 -11.76
CA TYR A 87 3.40 4.37 -10.68
C TYR A 87 2.23 3.59 -10.10
N LEU A 88 1.39 2.99 -10.97
CA LEU A 88 0.27 2.14 -10.53
C LEU A 88 0.77 0.91 -9.75
N LEU A 89 1.84 0.24 -10.22
CA LEU A 89 2.45 -0.89 -9.52
C LEU A 89 2.80 -0.52 -8.08
N SER A 90 3.47 0.62 -7.90
CA SER A 90 3.83 1.12 -6.59
C SER A 90 2.59 1.34 -5.71
N GLN A 91 1.55 1.97 -6.24
CA GLN A 91 0.33 2.24 -5.50
C GLN A 91 -0.47 0.98 -5.15
N ILE A 92 -0.40 -0.07 -5.96
CA ILE A 92 -1.01 -1.38 -5.64
C ILE A 92 -0.35 -1.98 -4.39
N PHE A 93 0.97 -1.96 -4.29
CA PHE A 93 1.69 -2.46 -3.11
C PHE A 93 1.36 -1.67 -1.85
N LEU A 94 1.31 -0.34 -1.96
CA LEU A 94 0.93 0.52 -0.85
C LEU A 94 -0.53 0.30 -0.42
N ALA A 95 -1.46 0.26 -1.37
CA ALA A 95 -2.87 0.02 -1.10
C ALA A 95 -3.09 -1.32 -0.39
N PHE A 96 -2.35 -2.36 -0.79
CA PHE A 96 -2.39 -3.66 -0.14
C PHE A 96 -1.88 -3.59 1.31
N SER A 97 -0.81 -2.84 1.55
CA SER A 97 -0.30 -2.57 2.90
C SER A 97 -1.34 -1.84 3.76
N PHE A 98 -2.00 -0.82 3.24
CA PHE A 98 -3.06 -0.08 3.93
C PHE A 98 -4.27 -0.98 4.26
N LEU A 99 -4.64 -1.91 3.38
CA LEU A 99 -5.69 -2.91 3.65
C LEU A 99 -5.34 -3.81 4.84
N ILE A 100 -4.09 -4.25 4.93
CA ILE A 100 -3.63 -5.09 6.04
C ILE A 100 -3.62 -4.29 7.34
N ILE A 101 -3.10 -3.06 7.32
CA ILE A 101 -3.05 -2.17 8.50
C ILE A 101 -4.46 -1.84 8.99
N PHE A 102 -5.38 -1.56 8.07
CA PHE A 102 -6.79 -1.34 8.41
C PHE A 102 -7.39 -2.53 9.15
N LYS A 103 -7.18 -3.75 8.66
CA LYS A 103 -7.62 -5.00 9.30
C LYS A 103 -6.94 -5.24 10.64
N PHE A 104 -5.62 -5.07 10.70
CA PHE A 104 -4.83 -5.28 11.89
C PHE A 104 -5.27 -4.36 13.03
N SER A 105 -5.41 -3.09 12.74
CA SER A 105 -5.88 -2.09 13.70
C SER A 105 -7.28 -2.41 14.24
N GLN A 106 -8.19 -2.91 13.39
CA GLN A 106 -9.51 -3.37 13.84
C GLN A 106 -9.44 -4.56 14.79
N GLU A 107 -8.48 -5.47 14.61
CA GLU A 107 -8.30 -6.60 15.52
C GLU A 107 -7.81 -6.18 16.90
N ILE A 108 -6.97 -5.13 16.97
CA ILE A 108 -6.47 -4.58 18.23
C ILE A 108 -7.57 -3.79 18.94
N TYR A 109 -8.15 -2.82 18.28
CA TYR A 109 -9.05 -1.84 18.89
C TYR A 109 -10.53 -2.21 18.82
N LYS A 110 -10.90 -3.28 18.10
CA LYS A 110 -12.27 -3.79 17.91
C LYS A 110 -13.23 -2.83 17.20
N GLU A 111 -12.74 -1.68 16.74
CA GLU A 111 -13.54 -0.64 16.08
C GLU A 111 -12.92 -0.24 14.74
N LYS A 112 -13.73 -0.20 13.68
CA LYS A 112 -13.29 0.13 12.30
C LYS A 112 -12.72 1.54 12.15
N ILE A 113 -13.20 2.47 12.97
CA ILE A 113 -12.73 3.86 12.94
C ILE A 113 -11.23 3.96 13.23
N PHE A 114 -10.72 3.17 14.19
CA PHE A 114 -9.29 3.15 14.50
C PHE A 114 -8.46 2.57 13.36
N GLY A 115 -9.02 1.58 12.62
CA GLY A 115 -8.38 1.10 11.41
C GLY A 115 -8.20 2.20 10.35
N PHE A 116 -9.25 2.98 10.13
CA PHE A 116 -9.18 4.09 9.18
C PHE A 116 -8.27 5.23 9.66
N ILE A 117 -8.33 5.61 10.93
CA ILE A 117 -7.42 6.60 11.53
C ILE A 117 -5.96 6.15 11.40
N SER A 118 -5.65 4.87 11.65
CA SER A 118 -4.28 4.35 11.49
C SER A 118 -3.74 4.55 10.09
N VAL A 119 -4.56 4.30 9.06
CA VAL A 119 -4.17 4.52 7.68
C VAL A 119 -4.01 6.01 7.36
N LEU A 120 -4.90 6.89 7.87
CA LEU A 120 -4.78 8.34 7.69
C LEU A 120 -3.52 8.92 8.36
N ILE A 121 -3.11 8.37 9.52
CA ILE A 121 -1.86 8.75 10.17
C ILE A 121 -0.65 8.39 9.29
N LEU A 122 -0.65 7.19 8.69
CA LEU A 122 0.40 6.78 7.76
C LEU A 122 0.42 7.66 6.51
N GLU A 123 -0.75 7.97 5.95
CA GLU A 123 -0.85 8.90 4.81
C GLU A 123 -0.26 10.28 5.15
N GLY A 124 -0.33 10.73 6.41
CA GLY A 124 0.30 11.96 6.87
C GLY A 124 1.84 11.92 6.92
N ILE A 125 2.44 10.75 6.73
CA ILE A 125 3.91 10.57 6.73
C ILE A 125 4.41 10.66 5.29
N TYR A 126 5.40 11.52 5.04
CA TYR A 126 5.99 11.79 3.72
C TYR A 126 6.33 10.52 2.92
N PHE A 127 6.79 9.46 3.60
CA PHE A 127 7.12 8.19 2.97
C PHE A 127 5.91 7.48 2.33
N TYR A 128 4.71 7.57 2.94
CA TYR A 128 3.53 6.85 2.46
C TYR A 128 2.69 7.61 1.43
N ASN A 129 3.11 8.80 1.05
CA ASN A 129 2.44 9.60 0.02
C ASN A 129 3.40 10.08 -1.06
N TYR A 130 4.23 11.06 -0.80
CA TYR A 130 5.03 11.75 -1.80
C TYR A 130 6.13 10.88 -2.42
N THR A 131 6.75 9.97 -1.66
CA THR A 131 7.83 9.10 -2.19
C THR A 131 7.33 7.82 -2.83
N THR A 132 6.07 7.44 -2.59
CA THR A 132 5.51 6.18 -3.08
C THR A 132 5.33 6.04 -4.59
N PRO A 133 5.32 7.08 -5.42
CA PRO A 133 5.38 6.89 -6.87
C PRO A 133 6.63 6.15 -7.36
N GLU A 134 7.74 6.24 -6.64
CA GLU A 134 8.95 5.49 -6.97
C GLU A 134 8.82 4.02 -6.55
N PHE A 135 8.58 3.14 -7.52
CA PHE A 135 8.59 1.71 -7.25
C PHE A 135 10.03 1.22 -7.00
N ASN A 136 10.29 0.77 -5.79
CA ASN A 136 11.59 0.31 -5.35
C ASN A 136 11.44 -0.88 -4.39
N VAL A 137 12.57 -1.35 -3.85
CA VAL A 137 12.60 -2.48 -2.91
C VAL A 137 11.75 -2.21 -1.67
N TYR A 138 11.84 -1.01 -1.09
CA TYR A 138 11.08 -0.67 0.12
C TYR A 138 9.58 -0.73 -0.09
N ILE A 139 9.10 -0.20 -1.22
CA ILE A 139 7.67 -0.27 -1.57
C ILE A 139 7.25 -1.72 -1.82
N SER A 140 8.08 -2.49 -2.52
CA SER A 140 7.78 -3.91 -2.80
C SER A 140 7.73 -4.78 -1.54
N GLU A 141 8.44 -4.41 -0.48
CA GLU A 141 8.49 -5.12 0.80
C GLU A 141 7.35 -4.74 1.76
N LEU A 142 6.74 -3.56 1.61
CA LEU A 142 5.72 -3.07 2.55
C LEU A 142 4.59 -4.07 2.85
N PRO A 143 3.95 -4.73 1.85
CA PRO A 143 2.90 -5.70 2.13
C PRO A 143 3.41 -6.89 2.94
N PHE A 144 4.62 -7.36 2.67
CA PHE A 144 5.22 -8.51 3.37
C PHE A 144 5.56 -8.17 4.81
N TRP A 145 6.08 -6.97 5.07
CA TRP A 145 6.32 -6.48 6.43
C TRP A 145 5.00 -6.34 7.22
N THR A 146 3.99 -5.73 6.61
CA THR A 146 2.70 -5.58 7.28
C THR A 146 2.02 -6.92 7.55
N LEU A 147 2.11 -7.89 6.63
CA LEU A 147 1.64 -9.26 6.84
C LEU A 147 2.42 -9.96 7.95
N THR A 148 3.74 -9.82 7.95
CA THR A 148 4.60 -10.43 8.98
C THR A 148 4.21 -9.94 10.37
N VAL A 149 4.08 -8.65 10.57
CA VAL A 149 3.65 -8.07 11.86
C VAL A 149 2.24 -8.54 12.24
N TYR A 150 1.30 -8.53 11.30
CA TYR A 150 -0.07 -8.96 11.54
C TYR A 150 -0.18 -10.43 11.94
N TYR A 151 0.49 -11.33 11.21
CA TYR A 151 0.46 -12.76 11.54
C TYR A 151 1.29 -13.11 12.76
N SER A 152 2.41 -12.42 13.03
CA SER A 152 3.16 -12.56 14.28
C SER A 152 2.28 -12.18 15.48
N TYR A 153 1.55 -11.06 15.40
CA TYR A 153 0.58 -10.69 16.43
C TYR A 153 -0.47 -11.80 16.66
N LYS A 154 -1.02 -12.37 15.58
CA LYS A 154 -1.99 -13.49 15.69
C LYS A 154 -1.37 -14.72 16.34
N ALA A 155 -0.16 -15.09 15.93
CA ALA A 155 0.52 -16.27 16.42
C ALA A 155 0.83 -16.16 17.92
N PHE A 156 1.39 -15.02 18.36
CA PHE A 156 1.85 -14.86 19.74
C PHE A 156 0.73 -14.52 20.75
N LEU A 157 -0.31 -13.80 20.33
CA LEU A 157 -1.33 -13.34 21.27
C LEU A 157 -2.64 -14.12 21.22
N LYS A 158 -2.90 -14.91 20.18
CA LYS A 158 -4.15 -15.67 20.03
C LYS A 158 -3.98 -17.18 20.15
N ASP A 159 -2.83 -17.68 20.61
CA ASP A 159 -2.57 -19.12 20.80
C ASP A 159 -2.91 -20.01 19.57
N HIS A 160 -2.82 -19.46 18.36
CA HIS A 160 -3.05 -20.21 17.13
C HIS A 160 -1.87 -21.09 16.69
N PHE A 161 -0.99 -21.48 17.62
CA PHE A 161 0.09 -22.45 17.39
C PHE A 161 -0.39 -23.91 17.45
N LYS A 162 -1.67 -24.18 17.45
CA LYS A 162 -2.22 -25.53 17.65
C LYS A 162 -2.93 -26.10 16.44
N ASP A 163 -2.63 -25.65 15.21
CA ASP A 163 -3.12 -26.34 14.02
C ASP A 163 -2.01 -26.57 13.01
#